data_69d854cb075899f00e9f96c9df817f08
#
_entry.id   69d854cb075899f00e9f96c9df817f08
#
_cell.length_a   1.000
_cell.length_b   1.000
_cell.length_c   1.000
_cell.angle_alpha   90.00
_cell.angle_beta   90.00
_cell.angle_gamma   90.00
#
_symmetry.space_group_name_H-M   'P 1'
#
loop_
_entity.id
_entity.type
_entity.pdbx_description
1 polymer ?
#
loop_
_entity_poly.entity_id
_entity_poly.type
_entity_poly.pdbx_seq_one_letter_code
_entity_poly.pdbx_strand_id
1 'polypeptide(L)'
;MIWNILQLIFCITLFVLPLALYKSHRSFMVRFYDAMMHSVKARKLYVQVVLILLLLFHYVYISGHVGEFGVFLSTAICVTIYSFRRADRLLRGLCDRSCMFVILSLVALAISFVPHLYTTAVTAAYLLLAALFYPSVRVMTEFQDIGIISEWMKFPRLLAESYYDHHHAILPQDADSGNTDISAQ
;
A
#
# COMPACT_ATOMS: atom_id res chain seq x y z
N MET A 1 -9.72 -14.11 27.25
CA MET A 1 -10.87 -13.69 26.41
C MET A 1 -10.73 -12.26 25.88
N ILE A 2 -10.56 -11.26 26.74
CA ILE A 2 -10.44 -9.82 26.30
C ILE A 2 -9.27 -9.63 25.32
N TRP A 3 -8.15 -10.29 25.55
CA TRP A 3 -6.96 -10.21 24.70
C TRP A 3 -7.20 -10.72 23.27
N ASN A 4 -7.89 -11.84 23.11
CA ASN A 4 -8.23 -12.39 21.80
C ASN A 4 -9.22 -11.51 21.04
N ILE A 5 -10.15 -10.88 21.75
CA ILE A 5 -11.10 -9.92 21.16
C ILE A 5 -10.36 -8.67 20.68
N LEU A 6 -9.45 -8.13 21.50
CA LEU A 6 -8.63 -6.98 21.14
C LEU A 6 -7.78 -7.27 19.90
N GLN A 7 -7.15 -8.44 19.86
CA GLN A 7 -6.35 -8.90 18.71
C GLN A 7 -7.21 -9.03 17.45
N LEU A 8 -8.41 -9.60 17.58
CA LEU A 8 -9.35 -9.72 16.45
C LEU A 8 -9.78 -8.38 15.92
N ILE A 9 -10.18 -7.43 16.79
CA ILE A 9 -10.57 -6.08 16.42
C ILE A 9 -9.40 -5.36 15.74
N PHE A 10 -8.20 -5.50 16.28
CA PHE A 10 -6.99 -4.90 15.70
C PHE A 10 -6.71 -5.45 14.30
N CYS A 11 -6.75 -6.77 14.10
CA CYS A 11 -6.55 -7.39 12.78
C CYS A 11 -7.63 -6.96 11.78
N ILE A 12 -8.91 -6.97 12.18
CA ILE A 12 -10.00 -6.53 11.31
C ILE A 12 -9.79 -5.06 10.89
N THR A 13 -9.49 -4.19 11.84
CA THR A 13 -9.25 -2.77 11.54
C THR A 13 -8.06 -2.58 10.60
N LEU A 14 -6.98 -3.33 10.81
CA LEU A 14 -5.75 -3.25 10.04
C LEU A 14 -5.96 -3.61 8.56
N PHE A 15 -6.87 -4.55 8.26
CA PHE A 15 -7.13 -5.01 6.90
C PHE A 15 -8.36 -4.37 6.26
N VAL A 16 -9.45 -4.24 7.01
CA VAL A 16 -10.72 -3.73 6.46
C VAL A 16 -10.65 -2.24 6.17
N LEU A 17 -10.02 -1.46 7.05
CA LEU A 17 -9.92 -0.01 6.88
C LEU A 17 -9.17 0.38 5.59
N PRO A 18 -7.98 -0.17 5.29
CA PRO A 18 -7.30 0.10 4.02
C PRO A 18 -8.13 -0.35 2.81
N LEU A 19 -8.72 -1.54 2.83
CA LEU A 19 -9.56 -2.01 1.73
C LEU A 19 -10.75 -1.09 1.46
N ALA A 20 -11.39 -0.57 2.51
CA ALA A 20 -12.49 0.39 2.39
C ALA A 20 -12.04 1.77 1.85
N LEU A 21 -10.75 2.10 2.00
CA LEU A 21 -10.15 3.34 1.51
C LEU A 21 -9.50 3.19 0.13
N TYR A 22 -9.37 1.97 -0.37
CA TYR A 22 -8.79 1.71 -1.69
C TYR A 22 -9.58 2.40 -2.80
N LYS A 23 -8.89 3.10 -3.69
CA LYS A 23 -9.47 3.92 -4.77
C LYS A 23 -10.53 4.95 -4.31
N SER A 24 -10.52 5.30 -3.03
CA SER A 24 -11.45 6.29 -2.50
C SER A 24 -11.09 7.69 -2.97
N HIS A 25 -12.09 8.42 -3.46
CA HIS A 25 -12.00 9.82 -3.89
C HIS A 25 -12.48 10.82 -2.83
N ARG A 26 -12.53 10.39 -1.56
CA ARG A 26 -12.85 11.30 -0.44
C ARG A 26 -11.75 12.37 -0.31
N SER A 27 -12.14 13.57 0.07
CA SER A 27 -11.23 14.73 0.16
C SER A 27 -9.97 14.48 1.01
N PHE A 28 -10.10 13.68 2.04
CA PHE A 28 -8.97 13.26 2.88
C PHE A 28 -8.00 12.34 2.10
N MET A 29 -8.52 11.38 1.30
CA MET A 29 -7.68 10.49 0.50
C MET A 29 -6.99 11.22 -0.65
N VAL A 30 -7.66 12.20 -1.27
CA VAL A 30 -7.05 13.08 -2.27
C VAL A 30 -5.84 13.81 -1.70
N ARG A 31 -5.97 14.38 -0.50
CA ARG A 31 -4.84 15.02 0.21
C ARG A 31 -3.72 14.02 0.56
N PHE A 32 -4.10 12.79 0.89
CA PHE A 32 -3.13 11.73 1.14
C PHE A 32 -2.34 11.40 -0.13
N TYR A 33 -3.00 11.20 -1.27
CA TYR A 33 -2.34 10.94 -2.55
C TYR A 33 -1.40 12.09 -2.94
N ASP A 34 -1.87 13.32 -2.86
CA ASP A 34 -1.07 14.52 -3.11
C ASP A 34 0.18 14.57 -2.21
N ALA A 35 0.01 14.40 -0.91
CA ALA A 35 1.12 14.38 0.03
C ALA A 35 2.11 13.25 -0.23
N MET A 36 1.64 12.05 -0.61
CA MET A 36 2.49 10.89 -0.90
C MET A 36 3.29 11.09 -2.20
N MET A 37 2.73 11.77 -3.20
CA MET A 37 3.43 12.05 -4.45
C MET A 37 4.52 13.12 -4.29
N HIS A 38 4.22 14.22 -3.59
CA HIS A 38 5.08 15.39 -3.54
C HIS A 38 6.02 15.43 -2.34
N SER A 39 5.61 14.89 -1.19
CA SER A 39 6.36 15.05 0.06
C SER A 39 7.16 13.82 0.47
N VAL A 40 8.48 13.91 0.44
CA VAL A 40 9.37 12.90 1.03
C VAL A 40 9.09 12.71 2.53
N LYS A 41 8.70 13.79 3.24
CA LYS A 41 8.35 13.71 4.67
C LYS A 41 7.09 12.89 4.88
N ALA A 42 6.07 13.05 4.02
CA ALA A 42 4.84 12.25 4.09
C ALA A 42 5.11 10.76 3.85
N ARG A 43 5.90 10.41 2.83
CA ARG A 43 6.33 9.02 2.59
C ARG A 43 7.10 8.43 3.78
N LYS A 44 7.99 9.23 4.37
CA LYS A 44 8.73 8.81 5.57
C LYS A 44 7.81 8.57 6.75
N LEU A 45 6.85 9.45 6.99
CA LEU A 45 5.83 9.29 8.03
C LEU A 45 4.98 8.04 7.78
N TYR A 46 4.52 7.84 6.54
CA TYR A 46 3.75 6.65 6.17
C TYR A 46 4.50 5.36 6.49
N VAL A 47 5.76 5.24 6.04
CA VAL A 47 6.61 4.08 6.33
C VAL A 47 6.80 3.88 7.83
N GLN A 48 7.01 4.96 8.59
CA GLN A 48 7.14 4.88 10.04
C GLN A 48 5.86 4.34 10.70
N VAL A 49 4.69 4.83 10.29
CA VAL A 49 3.40 4.34 10.79
C VAL A 49 3.22 2.86 10.46
N VAL A 50 3.50 2.46 9.22
CA VAL A 50 3.44 1.06 8.79
C VAL A 50 4.34 0.17 9.65
N LEU A 51 5.58 0.59 9.89
CA LEU A 51 6.51 -0.19 10.72
C LEU A 51 6.10 -0.25 12.19
N ILE A 52 5.58 0.84 12.75
CA ILE A 52 5.09 0.87 14.14
C ILE A 52 3.89 -0.07 14.30
N LEU A 53 2.92 -0.03 13.37
CA LEU A 53 1.76 -0.91 13.39
C LEU A 53 2.16 -2.39 13.23
N LEU A 54 3.14 -2.67 12.37
CA LEU A 54 3.68 -4.01 12.18
C LEU A 54 4.34 -4.53 13.47
N LEU A 55 5.14 -3.71 14.14
CA LEU A 55 5.77 -4.06 15.42
C LEU A 55 4.73 -4.27 16.52
N LEU A 56 3.71 -3.40 16.57
CA LEU A 56 2.63 -3.53 17.53
C LEU A 56 1.87 -4.85 17.34
N PHE A 57 1.53 -5.19 16.09
CA PHE A 57 0.91 -6.47 15.75
C PHE A 57 1.80 -7.64 16.18
N HIS A 58 3.09 -7.56 15.85
CA HIS A 58 4.04 -8.60 16.18
C HIS A 58 4.17 -8.78 17.70
N TYR A 59 4.27 -7.70 18.47
CA TYR A 59 4.32 -7.73 19.93
C TYR A 59 3.06 -8.38 20.54
N VAL A 60 1.88 -7.96 20.06
CA VAL A 60 0.60 -8.49 20.53
C VAL A 60 0.47 -9.98 20.24
N TYR A 61 0.94 -10.42 19.07
CA TYR A 61 0.84 -11.82 18.67
C TYR A 61 1.82 -12.72 19.44
N ILE A 62 3.08 -12.30 19.59
CA ILE A 62 4.10 -13.06 20.34
C ILE A 62 3.65 -13.36 21.77
N SER A 63 2.97 -12.42 22.41
CA SER A 63 2.50 -12.57 23.80
C SER A 63 1.58 -13.78 24.01
N GLY A 64 0.92 -14.26 22.94
CA GLY A 64 0.03 -15.42 22.98
C GLY A 64 0.60 -16.71 22.37
N HIS A 65 1.69 -16.63 21.58
CA HIS A 65 2.17 -17.73 20.72
C HIS A 65 3.69 -17.91 20.79
N VAL A 66 4.22 -17.94 22.01
CA VAL A 66 5.66 -18.09 22.24
C VAL A 66 6.13 -19.46 21.72
N GLY A 67 7.16 -19.46 20.87
CA GLY A 67 7.80 -20.68 20.36
C GLY A 67 7.30 -21.16 19.00
N GLU A 68 6.36 -20.47 18.37
CA GLU A 68 5.97 -20.79 16.99
C GLU A 68 7.05 -20.39 15.97
N PHE A 69 7.31 -21.27 15.01
CA PHE A 69 8.29 -21.02 13.93
C PHE A 69 7.95 -19.77 13.09
N GLY A 70 6.66 -19.53 12.86
CA GLY A 70 6.18 -18.35 12.15
C GLY A 70 6.54 -17.03 12.84
N VAL A 71 6.58 -17.01 14.16
CA VAL A 71 7.01 -15.85 14.96
C VAL A 71 8.49 -15.55 14.70
N PHE A 72 9.33 -16.57 14.67
CA PHE A 72 10.75 -16.40 14.36
C PHE A 72 10.97 -15.82 12.95
N LEU A 73 10.28 -16.36 11.97
CA LEU A 73 10.39 -15.89 10.57
C LEU A 73 9.83 -14.48 10.40
N SER A 74 8.69 -14.17 11.01
CA SER A 74 8.12 -12.81 10.96
C SER A 74 9.00 -11.78 11.67
N THR A 75 9.66 -12.18 12.78
CA THR A 75 10.67 -11.33 13.46
C THR A 75 11.83 -11.03 12.52
N ALA A 76 12.36 -12.03 11.82
CA ALA A 76 13.45 -11.84 10.85
C ALA A 76 13.04 -10.88 9.73
N ILE A 77 11.81 -10.98 9.23
CA ILE A 77 11.25 -10.05 8.25
C ILE A 77 11.20 -8.62 8.83
N CYS A 78 10.63 -8.46 10.04
CA CYS A 78 10.51 -7.16 10.70
C CYS A 78 11.89 -6.51 10.89
N VAL A 79 12.89 -7.23 11.40
CA VAL A 79 14.25 -6.74 11.62
C VAL A 79 14.91 -6.33 10.30
N THR A 80 14.70 -7.12 9.23
CA THR A 80 15.28 -6.84 7.91
C THR A 80 14.71 -5.54 7.33
N ILE A 81 13.42 -5.29 7.53
CA ILE A 81 12.71 -4.14 6.98
C ILE A 81 12.82 -2.91 7.89
N TYR A 82 13.29 -3.06 9.13
CA TYR A 82 13.33 -1.99 10.15
C TYR A 82 14.30 -0.86 9.80
N SER A 83 14.28 -0.40 8.55
CA SER A 83 15.00 0.77 8.09
C SER A 83 14.15 1.47 7.05
N PHE A 84 13.99 2.79 7.17
CA PHE A 84 13.24 3.58 6.19
C PHE A 84 13.68 3.27 4.74
N ARG A 85 14.99 3.26 4.48
CA ARG A 85 15.52 3.02 3.12
C ARG A 85 15.18 1.62 2.59
N ARG A 86 15.15 0.61 3.45
CA ARG A 86 14.81 -0.76 3.05
C ARG A 86 13.31 -0.91 2.84
N ALA A 87 12.51 -0.38 3.77
CA ALA A 87 11.05 -0.39 3.68
C ALA A 87 10.56 0.40 2.45
N ASP A 88 11.08 1.61 2.21
CA ASP A 88 10.77 2.41 1.03
C ASP A 88 11.09 1.67 -0.27
N ARG A 89 12.27 1.05 -0.35
CA ARG A 89 12.68 0.27 -1.53
C ARG A 89 11.81 -0.97 -1.74
N LEU A 90 11.44 -1.65 -0.66
CA LEU A 90 10.58 -2.84 -0.71
C LEU A 90 9.17 -2.46 -1.17
N LEU A 91 8.56 -1.43 -0.55
CA LEU A 91 7.21 -1.01 -0.89
C LEU A 91 7.12 -0.53 -2.34
N ARG A 92 8.11 0.24 -2.81
CA ARG A 92 8.20 0.64 -4.24
C ARG A 92 8.35 -0.58 -5.15
N GLY A 93 9.28 -1.46 -4.84
CA GLY A 93 9.53 -2.65 -5.67
C GLY A 93 8.32 -3.56 -5.79
N LEU A 94 7.49 -3.65 -4.73
CA LEU A 94 6.23 -4.37 -4.76
C LEU A 94 5.16 -3.62 -5.57
N CYS A 95 5.12 -2.30 -5.48
CA CYS A 95 4.19 -1.48 -6.21
C CYS A 95 4.51 -1.46 -7.73
N ASP A 96 5.78 -1.28 -8.10
CA ASP A 96 6.19 -1.15 -9.50
C ASP A 96 6.14 -2.49 -10.28
N ARG A 97 6.11 -3.63 -9.59
CA ARG A 97 6.15 -4.96 -10.21
C ARG A 97 4.89 -5.76 -9.90
N SER A 98 3.85 -5.58 -10.70
CA SER A 98 2.57 -6.30 -10.54
C SER A 98 2.74 -7.82 -10.46
N CYS A 99 3.65 -8.40 -11.24
CA CYS A 99 3.94 -9.83 -11.19
C CYS A 99 4.49 -10.27 -9.82
N MET A 100 5.43 -9.50 -9.24
CA MET A 100 5.96 -9.75 -7.90
C MET A 100 4.88 -9.63 -6.83
N PHE A 101 4.00 -8.64 -6.95
CA PHE A 101 2.88 -8.44 -6.04
C PHE A 101 1.94 -9.64 -6.05
N VAL A 102 1.54 -10.12 -7.25
CA VAL A 102 0.66 -11.28 -7.40
C VAL A 102 1.31 -12.55 -6.85
N ILE A 103 2.57 -12.81 -7.20
CA ILE A 103 3.31 -13.99 -6.70
C ILE A 103 3.39 -13.97 -5.16
N LEU A 104 3.77 -12.82 -4.57
CA LEU A 104 3.84 -12.72 -3.10
C LEU A 104 2.47 -12.86 -2.44
N SER A 105 1.40 -12.38 -3.08
CA SER A 105 0.03 -12.54 -2.58
C SER A 105 -0.37 -14.02 -2.56
N LEU A 106 -0.06 -14.76 -3.63
CA LEU A 106 -0.32 -16.20 -3.70
C LEU A 106 0.51 -16.97 -2.69
N VAL A 107 1.79 -16.61 -2.51
CA VAL A 107 2.67 -17.21 -1.51
C VAL A 107 2.14 -16.93 -0.09
N ALA A 108 1.74 -15.70 0.23
CA ALA A 108 1.16 -15.36 1.52
C ALA A 108 -0.13 -16.15 1.78
N LEU A 109 -0.98 -16.30 0.76
CA LEU A 109 -2.18 -17.11 0.84
C LEU A 109 -1.83 -18.60 1.08
N ALA A 110 -0.89 -19.16 0.34
CA ALA A 110 -0.47 -20.55 0.52
C ALA A 110 0.12 -20.81 1.93
N ILE A 111 0.96 -19.89 2.42
CA ILE A 111 1.55 -19.97 3.77
C ILE A 111 0.47 -19.88 4.85
N SER A 112 -0.64 -19.18 4.63
CA SER A 112 -1.73 -19.07 5.61
C SER A 112 -2.39 -20.40 5.95
N PHE A 113 -2.30 -21.39 5.07
CA PHE A 113 -2.81 -22.75 5.31
C PHE A 113 -1.80 -23.67 6.04
N VAL A 114 -0.56 -23.21 6.23
CA VAL A 114 0.47 -24.01 6.90
C VAL A 114 0.39 -23.77 8.41
N PRO A 115 0.21 -24.81 9.24
CA PRO A 115 0.22 -24.68 10.70
C PRO A 115 1.49 -23.98 11.18
N HIS A 116 1.36 -23.16 12.21
CA HIS A 116 2.46 -22.39 12.82
C HIS A 116 3.16 -21.33 11.96
N LEU A 117 2.68 -21.05 10.73
CA LEU A 117 3.20 -19.98 9.86
C LEU A 117 2.24 -18.81 9.70
N TYR A 118 1.13 -18.80 10.42
CA TYR A 118 0.09 -17.77 10.34
C TYR A 118 0.64 -16.34 10.53
N THR A 119 1.53 -16.14 11.49
CA THR A 119 2.15 -14.82 11.76
C THR A 119 2.93 -14.31 10.56
N THR A 120 3.66 -15.21 9.88
CA THR A 120 4.40 -14.87 8.65
C THR A 120 3.46 -14.49 7.52
N ALA A 121 2.37 -15.24 7.34
CA ALA A 121 1.35 -14.95 6.32
C ALA A 121 0.71 -13.58 6.54
N VAL A 122 0.30 -13.27 7.78
CA VAL A 122 -0.30 -11.98 8.14
C VAL A 122 0.69 -10.84 7.98
N THR A 123 1.96 -11.04 8.36
CA THR A 123 3.04 -10.06 8.16
C THR A 123 3.23 -9.75 6.67
N ALA A 124 3.28 -10.78 5.82
CA ALA A 124 3.41 -10.62 4.37
C ALA A 124 2.18 -9.91 3.78
N ALA A 125 0.96 -10.33 4.16
CA ALA A 125 -0.28 -9.72 3.71
C ALA A 125 -0.36 -8.23 4.12
N TYR A 126 0.07 -7.89 5.33
CA TYR A 126 0.12 -6.51 5.78
C TYR A 126 1.09 -5.66 4.96
N LEU A 127 2.28 -6.17 4.66
CA LEU A 127 3.27 -5.48 3.83
C LEU A 127 2.77 -5.27 2.40
N LEU A 128 2.09 -6.26 1.83
CA LEU A 128 1.45 -6.15 0.51
C LEU A 128 0.36 -5.07 0.52
N LEU A 129 -0.48 -5.06 1.56
CA LEU A 129 -1.50 -4.04 1.72
C LEU A 129 -0.89 -2.64 1.87
N ALA A 130 0.21 -2.50 2.64
CA ALA A 130 0.93 -1.25 2.76
C ALA A 130 1.56 -0.82 1.42
N ALA A 131 2.08 -1.76 0.62
CA ALA A 131 2.62 -1.47 -0.71
C ALA A 131 1.54 -0.95 -1.67
N LEU A 132 0.30 -1.42 -1.56
CA LEU A 132 -0.81 -0.97 -2.39
C LEU A 132 -1.09 0.53 -2.26
N PHE A 133 -0.82 1.13 -1.10
CA PHE A 133 -0.98 2.58 -0.85
C PHE A 133 0.30 3.39 -1.09
N TYR A 134 1.38 2.73 -1.52
CA TYR A 134 2.63 3.41 -1.78
C TYR A 134 2.69 3.89 -3.23
N PRO A 135 3.16 5.12 -3.51
CA PRO A 135 3.23 5.63 -4.88
C PRO A 135 4.30 4.88 -5.69
N SER A 136 3.97 4.55 -6.93
CA SER A 136 4.93 3.99 -7.89
C SER A 136 5.96 5.05 -8.30
N VAL A 137 7.12 4.62 -8.79
CA VAL A 137 8.15 5.54 -9.32
C VAL A 137 7.59 6.35 -10.47
N ARG A 138 6.81 5.71 -11.33
CA ARG A 138 6.16 6.36 -12.48
C ARG A 138 5.23 7.49 -12.04
N VAL A 139 4.30 7.23 -11.13
CA VAL A 139 3.38 8.25 -10.61
C VAL A 139 4.16 9.42 -10.02
N MET A 140 5.26 9.17 -9.29
CA MET A 140 6.07 10.23 -8.74
C MET A 140 6.80 11.07 -9.79
N THR A 141 7.21 10.49 -10.93
CA THR A 141 7.89 11.22 -12.01
C THR A 141 6.90 12.04 -12.85
N GLU A 142 5.76 11.48 -13.19
CA GLU A 142 4.72 12.15 -13.97
C GLU A 142 4.11 13.33 -13.22
N PHE A 143 3.97 13.23 -11.90
CA PHE A 143 3.42 14.30 -11.05
C PHE A 143 4.44 15.35 -10.58
N GLN A 144 5.68 15.31 -11.03
CA GLN A 144 6.64 16.39 -10.76
C GLN A 144 6.34 17.67 -11.55
N ASP A 145 5.50 17.60 -12.58
CA ASP A 145 5.14 18.75 -13.38
C ASP A 145 3.99 19.53 -12.73
N ILE A 146 4.31 20.73 -12.22
CA ILE A 146 3.40 21.58 -11.40
C ILE A 146 2.12 21.95 -12.16
N GLY A 147 2.16 22.02 -13.49
CA GLY A 147 1.01 22.36 -14.33
C GLY A 147 -0.08 21.29 -14.31
N ILE A 148 0.30 20.04 -14.30
CA ILE A 148 -0.60 18.87 -14.34
C ILE A 148 -1.34 18.71 -13.00
N ILE A 149 -0.70 19.04 -11.88
CA ILE A 149 -1.25 18.87 -10.52
C ILE A 149 -2.49 19.73 -10.29
N SER A 150 -2.49 20.99 -10.77
CA SER A 150 -3.61 21.91 -10.57
C SER A 150 -4.88 21.44 -11.30
N GLU A 151 -4.73 20.75 -12.43
CA GLU A 151 -5.84 20.14 -13.16
C GLU A 151 -6.36 18.87 -12.47
N TRP A 152 -5.47 18.02 -12.00
CA TRP A 152 -5.85 16.77 -11.36
C TRP A 152 -6.55 16.98 -10.02
N MET A 153 -6.21 18.03 -9.29
CA MET A 153 -6.93 18.41 -8.07
C MET A 153 -8.39 18.80 -8.34
N LYS A 154 -8.71 19.21 -9.55
CA LYS A 154 -10.11 19.49 -9.96
C LYS A 154 -10.92 18.23 -10.22
N PHE A 155 -10.24 17.10 -10.52
CA PHE A 155 -10.86 15.82 -10.86
C PHE A 155 -10.40 14.70 -9.90
N PRO A 156 -10.91 14.64 -8.66
CA PRO A 156 -10.45 13.71 -7.62
C PRO A 156 -10.62 12.22 -7.99
N ARG A 157 -11.53 11.89 -8.90
CA ARG A 157 -11.68 10.53 -9.42
C ARG A 157 -10.51 10.13 -10.31
N LEU A 158 -10.14 11.00 -11.27
CA LEU A 158 -9.01 10.77 -12.16
C LEU A 158 -7.70 10.66 -11.36
N LEU A 159 -7.53 11.51 -10.35
CA LEU A 159 -6.38 11.45 -9.46
C LEU A 159 -6.30 10.09 -8.76
N ALA A 160 -7.39 9.60 -8.18
CA ALA A 160 -7.41 8.31 -7.51
C ALA A 160 -7.15 7.15 -8.48
N GLU A 161 -7.75 7.15 -9.66
CA GLU A 161 -7.53 6.14 -10.69
C GLU A 161 -6.07 6.11 -11.13
N SER A 162 -5.50 7.25 -11.47
CA SER A 162 -4.11 7.36 -11.91
C SER A 162 -3.10 7.01 -10.83
N TYR A 163 -3.41 7.29 -9.55
CA TYR A 163 -2.55 6.90 -8.45
C TYR A 163 -2.38 5.38 -8.35
N TYR A 164 -3.44 4.62 -8.66
CA TYR A 164 -3.46 3.16 -8.60
C TYR A 164 -3.25 2.48 -9.95
N ASP A 165 -3.29 3.25 -11.05
CA ASP A 165 -3.00 2.70 -12.38
C ASP A 165 -1.49 2.72 -12.62
N HIS A 166 -0.88 1.55 -12.45
CA HIS A 166 0.57 1.39 -12.62
C HIS A 166 0.98 1.25 -14.10
N HIS A 167 0.03 1.15 -15.03
CA HIS A 167 0.31 0.83 -16.43
C HIS A 167 -0.05 1.94 -17.42
N HIS A 168 -1.08 2.75 -17.15
CA HIS A 168 -1.55 3.80 -18.04
C HIS A 168 -1.96 5.04 -17.25
N ALA A 169 -1.12 6.08 -17.24
CA ALA A 169 -1.60 7.39 -16.87
C ALA A 169 -2.44 7.89 -18.06
N ILE A 170 -3.74 7.90 -17.91
CA ILE A 170 -4.64 8.63 -18.78
C ILE A 170 -4.43 10.10 -18.41
N LEU A 171 -3.59 10.80 -19.17
CA LEU A 171 -3.44 12.24 -19.04
C LEU A 171 -4.80 12.88 -19.38
N PRO A 172 -5.23 13.96 -18.68
CA PRO A 172 -6.45 14.68 -19.02
C PRO A 172 -6.47 15.18 -20.48
N GLN A 173 -5.31 15.39 -21.10
CA GLN A 173 -5.18 15.75 -22.51
C GLN A 173 -5.56 14.62 -23.47
N ASP A 174 -5.40 13.35 -23.08
CA ASP A 174 -5.77 12.23 -23.96
C ASP A 174 -7.29 11.99 -23.98
N ALA A 175 -8.00 12.45 -22.97
CA ALA A 175 -9.46 12.39 -22.92
C ALA A 175 -10.13 13.44 -23.84
N ASP A 176 -9.44 14.54 -24.11
CA ASP A 176 -9.95 15.64 -24.95
C ASP A 176 -9.59 15.45 -26.44
N SER A 177 -8.49 14.74 -26.74
CA SER A 177 -8.07 14.46 -28.11
C SER A 177 -8.91 13.39 -28.83
N GLY A 178 -9.66 12.56 -28.09
CA GLY A 178 -10.50 11.51 -28.67
C GLY A 178 -11.81 11.99 -29.31
N ASN A 179 -12.15 13.28 -29.18
CA ASN A 179 -13.44 13.80 -29.64
C ASN A 179 -13.37 14.72 -30.87
N THR A 180 -12.19 14.89 -31.48
CA THR A 180 -12.02 15.80 -32.64
C THR A 180 -12.07 15.14 -34.01
N ASP A 181 -12.13 13.77 -34.07
CA ASP A 181 -12.08 13.06 -35.37
C ASP A 181 -13.45 12.66 -35.97
N ILE A 182 -14.59 13.05 -35.34
CA ILE A 182 -15.93 12.65 -35.85
C ILE A 182 -16.64 13.75 -36.62
N SER A 183 -16.02 14.93 -36.85
CA SER A 183 -16.70 16.04 -37.56
C SER A 183 -16.11 16.37 -38.91
N ALA A 184 -15.37 15.48 -39.56
CA ALA A 184 -14.85 15.67 -40.92
C ALA A 184 -15.05 14.43 -41.79
N GLN A 185 -16.33 14.05 -42.05
CA GLN A 185 -16.76 13.30 -43.24
C GLN A 185 -18.17 13.69 -43.63
#